data_475ceb358d88e599f43bf93e4ed15aa1
#
_entry.id   475ceb358d88e599f43bf93e4ed15aa1
#
_cell.length_a   1.000
_cell.length_b   1.000
_cell.length_c   1.000
_cell.angle_alpha   90.00
_cell.angle_beta   90.00
_cell.angle_gamma   90.00
#
_symmetry.space_group_name_H-M   'P 1'
#
loop_
_entity.id
_entity.type
_entity.pdbx_description
1 polymer ?
#
loop_
_entity_poly.entity_id
_entity_poly.type
_entity_poly.pdbx_seq_one_letter_code
_entity_poly.pdbx_strand_id
1 'polypeptide(L)'
;MDKVDTLINHPGLIATFAVVIIIMLLLDLGIFNKKSHVVSNKEAITWSIVWISLSMIFSGFIYYFIGPTKFYEFQSAYWIEKALSVDNLFVFILVFKFFDVANSNKHKVLFWGIIGALVLRAIFIFSGAFLIELTYLNKLLGLMGIEGFKYDINIIMTLFGLFLVYAGIKSWSAGDDDDDEDYNNTRGARLIRKFFKVSDNYDGDKFFTIENGKKLATPLLVVVAVIEFTDLL
;
A
#
# COMPACT_ATOMS: atom_id res chain seq x y z
N MET A 1 -0.91 -17.59 -32.25
CA MET A 1 -0.65 -16.59 -31.18
C MET A 1 -2.01 -16.26 -30.59
N ASP A 2 -2.37 -17.00 -29.55
CA ASP A 2 -3.60 -16.75 -28.82
C ASP A 2 -3.49 -15.36 -28.19
N LYS A 3 -4.48 -14.50 -28.47
CA LYS A 3 -4.59 -13.21 -27.81
C LYS A 3 -4.63 -13.51 -26.32
N VAL A 4 -3.60 -13.11 -25.59
CA VAL A 4 -3.60 -13.20 -24.13
C VAL A 4 -4.79 -12.37 -23.67
N ASP A 5 -5.87 -13.04 -23.25
CA ASP A 5 -7.02 -12.38 -22.66
C ASP A 5 -6.53 -11.69 -21.37
N THR A 6 -6.45 -10.39 -21.44
CA THR A 6 -6.08 -9.57 -20.30
C THR A 6 -7.35 -9.04 -19.64
N LEU A 7 -7.27 -8.73 -18.34
CA LEU A 7 -8.36 -8.09 -17.60
C LEU A 7 -8.90 -6.85 -18.33
N ILE A 8 -8.06 -6.13 -19.08
CA ILE A 8 -8.40 -4.93 -19.85
C ILE A 8 -9.45 -5.25 -20.95
N ASN A 9 -9.46 -6.48 -21.47
CA ASN A 9 -10.44 -6.90 -22.50
C ASN A 9 -11.83 -7.21 -21.90
N HIS A 10 -11.95 -7.20 -20.57
CA HIS A 10 -13.20 -7.43 -19.84
C HIS A 10 -13.59 -6.20 -18.98
N PRO A 11 -13.91 -5.05 -19.58
CA PRO A 11 -14.20 -3.81 -18.84
C PRO A 11 -15.39 -3.96 -17.87
N GLY A 12 -16.35 -4.82 -18.19
CA GLY A 12 -17.46 -5.15 -17.30
C GLY A 12 -17.02 -5.82 -15.99
N LEU A 13 -16.03 -6.69 -16.05
CA LEU A 13 -15.49 -7.37 -14.87
C LEU A 13 -14.72 -6.38 -13.97
N ILE A 14 -13.92 -5.50 -14.58
CA ILE A 14 -13.21 -4.44 -13.85
C ILE A 14 -14.22 -3.48 -13.19
N ALA A 15 -15.23 -3.03 -13.96
CA ALA A 15 -16.25 -2.13 -13.44
C ALA A 15 -17.05 -2.77 -12.29
N THR A 16 -17.44 -4.05 -12.42
CA THR A 16 -18.13 -4.78 -11.35
C THR A 16 -17.26 -4.88 -10.11
N PHE A 17 -15.99 -5.23 -10.27
CA PHE A 17 -15.03 -5.29 -9.16
C PHE A 17 -14.90 -3.93 -8.47
N ALA A 18 -14.68 -2.85 -9.23
CA ALA A 18 -14.55 -1.51 -8.68
C ALA A 18 -15.82 -1.07 -7.92
N VAL A 19 -17.00 -1.33 -8.46
CA VAL A 19 -18.29 -1.02 -7.81
C VAL A 19 -18.45 -1.81 -6.51
N VAL A 20 -18.16 -3.11 -6.52
CA VAL A 20 -18.25 -3.97 -5.33
C VAL A 20 -17.28 -3.46 -4.24
N ILE A 21 -16.03 -3.16 -4.59
CA ILE A 21 -15.04 -2.62 -3.63
C ILE A 21 -15.51 -1.28 -3.07
N ILE A 22 -16.00 -0.36 -3.91
CA ILE A 22 -16.50 0.95 -3.44
C ILE A 22 -17.68 0.77 -2.49
N ILE A 23 -18.65 -0.09 -2.83
CA ILE A 23 -19.79 -0.36 -1.96
C ILE A 23 -19.32 -0.95 -0.62
N MET A 24 -18.42 -1.93 -0.64
CA MET A 24 -17.90 -2.56 0.57
C MET A 24 -17.11 -1.56 1.43
N LEU A 25 -16.29 -0.69 0.83
CA LEU A 25 -15.60 0.37 1.55
C LEU A 25 -16.58 1.38 2.16
N LEU A 26 -17.62 1.78 1.43
CA LEU A 26 -18.66 2.67 1.96
C LEU A 26 -19.43 2.03 3.12
N LEU A 27 -19.70 0.73 3.05
CA LEU A 27 -20.34 -0.02 4.13
C LEU A 27 -19.42 -0.10 5.35
N ASP A 28 -18.15 -0.46 5.16
CA ASP A 28 -17.15 -0.57 6.22
C ASP A 28 -16.92 0.78 6.91
N LEU A 29 -16.69 1.83 6.13
CA LEU A 29 -16.46 3.18 6.63
C LEU A 29 -17.74 3.90 7.10
N GLY A 30 -18.86 3.65 6.46
CA GLY A 30 -20.14 4.35 6.75
C GLY A 30 -20.95 3.75 7.88
N ILE A 31 -20.96 2.42 8.03
CA ILE A 31 -21.76 1.74 9.06
C ILE A 31 -21.06 1.79 10.41
N PHE A 32 -19.74 1.60 10.44
CA PHE A 32 -18.97 1.57 11.67
C PHE A 32 -18.59 2.94 12.23
N ASN A 33 -18.64 4.00 11.43
CA ASN A 33 -18.23 5.35 11.83
C ASN A 33 -19.29 6.16 12.60
N LYS A 34 -20.50 5.65 12.78
CA LYS A 34 -21.58 6.41 13.45
C LYS A 34 -21.41 6.51 14.97
N LYS A 35 -20.66 5.62 15.60
CA LYS A 35 -20.25 5.72 17.02
C LYS A 35 -18.94 4.96 17.17
N SER A 36 -17.89 5.62 17.64
CA SER A 36 -16.64 4.96 18.00
C SER A 36 -16.93 3.91 19.09
N HIS A 37 -16.94 2.65 18.72
CA HIS A 37 -17.03 1.53 19.66
C HIS A 37 -15.76 0.68 19.55
N VAL A 38 -15.44 -0.02 20.61
CA VAL A 38 -14.33 -0.96 20.62
C VAL A 38 -14.74 -2.17 19.80
N VAL A 39 -14.08 -2.38 18.66
CA VAL A 39 -14.33 -3.54 17.79
C VAL A 39 -14.02 -4.82 18.56
N SER A 40 -14.98 -5.74 18.64
CA SER A 40 -14.77 -7.03 19.29
C SER A 40 -13.98 -7.99 18.38
N ASN A 41 -13.26 -8.94 18.99
CA ASN A 41 -12.52 -9.96 18.24
C ASN A 41 -13.42 -10.76 17.28
N LYS A 42 -14.67 -11.05 17.69
CA LYS A 42 -15.63 -11.75 16.83
C LYS A 42 -15.99 -10.94 15.59
N GLU A 43 -16.20 -9.65 15.77
CA GLU A 43 -16.51 -8.71 14.69
C GLU A 43 -15.35 -8.60 13.71
N ALA A 44 -14.11 -8.43 14.21
CA ALA A 44 -12.91 -8.38 13.38
C ALA A 44 -12.72 -9.66 12.56
N ILE A 45 -12.90 -10.84 13.18
CA ILE A 45 -12.80 -12.13 12.49
C ILE A 45 -13.90 -12.26 11.41
N THR A 46 -15.14 -11.89 11.75
CA THR A 46 -16.24 -11.97 10.79
C THR A 46 -15.98 -11.12 9.55
N TRP A 47 -15.59 -9.87 9.72
CA TRP A 47 -15.24 -9.00 8.61
C TRP A 47 -14.04 -9.50 7.81
N SER A 48 -13.02 -10.05 8.46
CA SER A 48 -11.88 -10.67 7.77
C SER A 48 -12.33 -11.83 6.89
N ILE A 49 -13.21 -12.70 7.39
CA ILE A 49 -13.77 -13.82 6.61
C ILE A 49 -14.57 -13.29 5.42
N VAL A 50 -15.40 -12.26 5.62
CA VAL A 50 -16.20 -11.64 4.54
C VAL A 50 -15.29 -11.11 3.43
N TRP A 51 -14.24 -10.35 3.76
CA TRP A 51 -13.30 -9.80 2.79
C TRP A 51 -12.51 -10.88 2.04
N ILE A 52 -12.03 -11.90 2.76
CA ILE A 52 -11.33 -13.03 2.13
C ILE A 52 -12.27 -13.80 1.20
N SER A 53 -13.50 -14.08 1.63
CA SER A 53 -14.49 -14.78 0.82
C SER A 53 -14.84 -14.01 -0.46
N LEU A 54 -15.01 -12.70 -0.37
CA LEU A 54 -15.26 -11.84 -1.52
C LEU A 54 -14.11 -11.90 -2.54
N SER A 55 -12.86 -11.87 -2.06
CA SER A 55 -11.67 -12.00 -2.91
C SER A 55 -11.60 -13.37 -3.58
N MET A 56 -11.96 -14.44 -2.87
CA MET A 56 -11.99 -15.81 -3.43
C MET A 56 -13.09 -15.97 -4.47
N ILE A 57 -14.28 -15.39 -4.25
CA ILE A 57 -15.37 -15.36 -5.23
C ILE A 57 -14.91 -14.64 -6.49
N PHE A 58 -14.30 -13.46 -6.33
CA PHE A 58 -13.77 -12.72 -7.48
C PHE A 58 -12.69 -13.49 -8.24
N SER A 59 -11.81 -14.17 -7.53
CA SER A 59 -10.82 -15.08 -8.12
C SER A 59 -11.48 -16.20 -8.95
N GLY A 60 -12.60 -16.76 -8.48
CA GLY A 60 -13.40 -17.72 -9.24
C GLY A 60 -13.96 -17.13 -10.55
N PHE A 61 -14.38 -15.87 -10.56
CA PHE A 61 -14.77 -15.17 -11.78
C PHE A 61 -13.59 -15.01 -12.75
N ILE A 62 -12.39 -14.67 -12.25
CA ILE A 62 -11.18 -14.61 -13.10
C ILE A 62 -10.92 -15.97 -13.75
N TYR A 63 -11.01 -17.06 -12.98
CA TYR A 63 -10.84 -18.42 -13.53
C TYR A 63 -11.81 -18.72 -14.66
N TYR A 64 -13.09 -18.38 -14.46
CA TYR A 64 -14.15 -18.71 -15.40
C TYR A 64 -14.13 -17.85 -16.66
N PHE A 65 -13.90 -16.52 -16.53
CA PHE A 65 -13.98 -15.59 -17.66
C PHE A 65 -12.65 -15.36 -18.38
N ILE A 66 -11.52 -15.50 -17.69
CA ILE A 66 -10.20 -15.14 -18.24
C ILE A 66 -9.30 -16.37 -18.36
N GLY A 67 -9.45 -17.31 -17.45
CA GLY A 67 -8.71 -18.59 -17.51
C GLY A 67 -7.74 -18.82 -16.35
N PRO A 68 -7.15 -20.05 -16.30
CA PRO A 68 -6.38 -20.52 -15.16
C PRO A 68 -5.09 -19.72 -14.92
N THR A 69 -4.42 -19.28 -15.97
CA THR A 69 -3.15 -18.53 -15.82
C THR A 69 -3.36 -17.26 -14.99
N LYS A 70 -4.37 -16.46 -15.34
CA LYS A 70 -4.69 -15.22 -14.61
C LYS A 70 -5.26 -15.47 -13.21
N PHE A 71 -5.94 -16.58 -13.03
CA PHE A 71 -6.35 -17.03 -11.69
C PHE A 71 -5.13 -17.29 -10.80
N TYR A 72 -4.13 -18.01 -11.27
CA TYR A 72 -2.92 -18.29 -10.47
C TYR A 72 -2.10 -17.03 -10.22
N GLU A 73 -2.00 -16.13 -11.19
CA GLU A 73 -1.35 -14.81 -10.99
C GLU A 73 -2.06 -14.01 -9.90
N PHE A 74 -3.39 -13.94 -9.94
CA PHE A 74 -4.19 -13.25 -8.92
C PHE A 74 -4.01 -13.88 -7.53
N GLN A 75 -4.10 -15.21 -7.44
CA GLN A 75 -3.94 -15.92 -6.17
C GLN A 75 -2.56 -15.69 -5.57
N SER A 76 -1.51 -15.78 -6.38
CA SER A 76 -0.14 -15.55 -5.92
C SER A 76 0.02 -14.12 -5.38
N ALA A 77 -0.43 -13.11 -6.14
CA ALA A 77 -0.38 -11.71 -5.71
C ALA A 77 -1.19 -11.48 -4.43
N TYR A 78 -2.40 -12.05 -4.35
CA TYR A 78 -3.27 -11.90 -3.17
C TYR A 78 -2.63 -12.46 -1.89
N TRP A 79 -2.07 -13.67 -1.94
CA TRP A 79 -1.48 -14.29 -0.76
C TRP A 79 -0.18 -13.63 -0.33
N ILE A 80 0.65 -13.18 -1.29
CA ILE A 80 1.84 -12.39 -1.01
C ILE A 80 1.44 -11.06 -0.32
N GLU A 81 0.47 -10.36 -0.85
CA GLU A 81 -0.02 -9.11 -0.25
C GLU A 81 -0.59 -9.33 1.15
N LYS A 82 -1.32 -10.43 1.38
CA LYS A 82 -1.80 -10.79 2.72
C LYS A 82 -0.67 -11.06 3.70
N ALA A 83 0.38 -11.74 3.28
CA ALA A 83 1.54 -12.00 4.13
C ALA A 83 2.25 -10.70 4.53
N LEU A 84 2.51 -9.82 3.55
CA LEU A 84 3.12 -8.51 3.80
C LEU A 84 2.23 -7.61 4.67
N SER A 85 0.91 -7.66 4.49
CA SER A 85 -0.04 -6.87 5.29
C SER A 85 -0.01 -7.23 6.78
N VAL A 86 0.27 -8.49 7.13
CA VAL A 86 0.42 -8.90 8.54
C VAL A 86 1.67 -8.28 9.15
N ASP A 87 2.76 -8.21 8.41
CA ASP A 87 4.01 -7.57 8.85
C ASP A 87 3.80 -6.07 9.10
N ASN A 88 3.16 -5.38 8.16
CA ASN A 88 2.83 -3.96 8.31
C ASN A 88 1.96 -3.67 9.55
N LEU A 89 1.11 -4.60 9.97
CA LEU A 89 0.29 -4.43 11.17
C LEU A 89 1.15 -4.30 12.44
N PHE A 90 2.24 -5.07 12.55
CA PHE A 90 3.17 -4.96 13.68
C PHE A 90 3.82 -3.58 13.72
N VAL A 91 4.21 -3.04 12.58
CA VAL A 91 4.77 -1.69 12.50
C VAL A 91 3.75 -0.65 12.97
N PHE A 92 2.48 -0.77 12.59
CA PHE A 92 1.44 0.16 13.08
C PHE A 92 1.31 0.14 14.60
N ILE A 93 1.37 -1.05 15.21
CA ILE A 93 1.32 -1.18 16.67
C ILE A 93 2.52 -0.48 17.32
N LEU A 94 3.73 -0.68 16.79
CA LEU A 94 4.95 -0.06 17.29
C LEU A 94 4.90 1.46 17.14
N VAL A 95 4.50 1.96 15.98
CA VAL A 95 4.37 3.41 15.72
C VAL A 95 3.34 4.04 16.67
N PHE A 96 2.18 3.41 16.87
CA PHE A 96 1.18 3.91 17.83
C PHE A 96 1.71 3.96 19.26
N LYS A 97 2.49 2.97 19.66
CA LYS A 97 3.13 2.91 20.98
C LYS A 97 4.20 3.99 21.12
N PHE A 98 5.05 4.15 20.12
CA PHE A 98 6.15 5.12 20.12
C PHE A 98 5.65 6.56 20.21
N PHE A 99 4.63 6.92 19.42
CA PHE A 99 4.05 8.26 19.43
C PHE A 99 2.95 8.47 20.48
N ASP A 100 2.69 7.50 21.35
CA ASP A 100 1.63 7.54 22.37
C ASP A 100 0.28 8.01 21.82
N VAL A 101 -0.14 7.41 20.71
CA VAL A 101 -1.37 7.78 20.03
C VAL A 101 -2.58 7.37 20.87
N ALA A 102 -3.39 8.37 21.30
CA ALA A 102 -4.59 8.12 22.06
C ALA A 102 -5.57 7.16 21.33
N ASN A 103 -6.22 6.26 22.07
CA ASN A 103 -7.12 5.25 21.49
C ASN A 103 -8.24 5.86 20.64
N SER A 104 -8.72 7.07 20.98
CA SER A 104 -9.71 7.82 20.21
C SER A 104 -9.22 8.22 18.81
N ASN A 105 -7.90 8.41 18.64
CA ASN A 105 -7.29 8.90 17.42
C ASN A 105 -6.78 7.77 16.52
N LYS A 106 -6.57 6.57 17.06
CA LYS A 106 -6.08 5.41 16.28
C LYS A 106 -6.95 5.11 15.08
N HIS A 107 -8.27 5.14 15.26
CA HIS A 107 -9.20 4.90 14.15
C HIS A 107 -9.04 5.94 13.02
N LYS A 108 -8.86 7.21 13.38
CA LYS A 108 -8.65 8.28 12.39
C LYS A 108 -7.33 8.11 11.63
N VAL A 109 -6.26 7.75 12.35
CA VAL A 109 -4.96 7.47 11.73
C VAL A 109 -5.05 6.29 10.78
N LEU A 110 -5.66 5.18 11.23
CA LEU A 110 -5.86 3.99 10.37
C LEU A 110 -6.69 4.31 9.13
N PHE A 111 -7.76 5.09 9.27
CA PHE A 111 -8.59 5.50 8.14
C PHE A 111 -7.77 6.26 7.08
N TRP A 112 -7.04 7.29 7.50
CA TRP A 112 -6.21 8.08 6.58
C TRP A 112 -5.02 7.28 6.06
N GLY A 113 -4.44 6.38 6.88
CA GLY A 113 -3.43 5.43 6.46
C GLY A 113 -3.94 4.51 5.34
N ILE A 114 -5.12 3.91 5.48
CA ILE A 114 -5.70 3.05 4.43
C ILE A 114 -5.95 3.83 3.13
N ILE A 115 -6.48 5.05 3.23
CA ILE A 115 -6.74 5.89 2.04
C ILE A 115 -5.42 6.29 1.38
N GLY A 116 -4.43 6.71 2.15
CA GLY A 116 -3.11 7.07 1.65
C GLY A 116 -2.42 5.90 0.96
N ALA A 117 -2.37 4.74 1.62
CA ALA A 117 -1.82 3.51 1.06
C ALA A 117 -2.49 3.13 -0.26
N LEU A 118 -3.83 3.19 -0.34
CA LEU A 118 -4.57 2.90 -1.57
C LEU A 118 -4.17 3.84 -2.71
N VAL A 119 -4.10 5.16 -2.43
CA VAL A 119 -3.74 6.18 -3.43
C VAL A 119 -2.29 6.00 -3.87
N LEU A 120 -1.36 5.84 -2.94
CA LEU A 120 0.05 5.66 -3.24
C LEU A 120 0.29 4.37 -4.03
N ARG A 121 -0.31 3.25 -3.64
CA ARG A 121 -0.24 1.98 -4.40
C ARG A 121 -0.78 2.15 -5.81
N ALA A 122 -1.91 2.81 -6.00
CA ALA A 122 -2.44 3.09 -7.34
C ALA A 122 -1.42 3.89 -8.18
N ILE A 123 -0.85 4.98 -7.62
CA ILE A 123 0.16 5.79 -8.31
C ILE A 123 1.38 4.94 -8.69
N PHE A 124 1.91 4.13 -7.75
CA PHE A 124 3.10 3.31 -8.00
C PHE A 124 2.83 2.19 -9.00
N ILE A 125 1.66 1.53 -8.94
CA ILE A 125 1.30 0.46 -9.88
C ILE A 125 1.17 1.03 -11.29
N PHE A 126 0.41 2.12 -11.48
CA PHE A 126 0.21 2.70 -12.82
C PHE A 126 1.48 3.34 -13.37
N SER A 127 2.24 4.08 -12.56
CA SER A 127 3.52 4.65 -13.00
C SER A 127 4.56 3.57 -13.25
N GLY A 128 4.62 2.53 -12.42
CA GLY A 128 5.52 1.38 -12.61
C GLY A 128 5.19 0.62 -13.89
N ALA A 129 3.93 0.31 -14.15
CA ALA A 129 3.50 -0.34 -15.39
C ALA A 129 3.87 0.49 -16.63
N PHE A 130 3.64 1.81 -16.58
CA PHE A 130 4.02 2.73 -17.65
C PHE A 130 5.55 2.76 -17.87
N LEU A 131 6.33 2.85 -16.79
CA LEU A 131 7.80 2.85 -16.86
C LEU A 131 8.35 1.52 -17.40
N ILE A 132 7.78 0.39 -16.98
CA ILE A 132 8.15 -0.94 -17.49
C ILE A 132 7.93 -0.98 -19.00
N GLU A 133 6.79 -0.49 -19.50
CA GLU A 133 6.50 -0.49 -20.93
C GLU A 133 7.48 0.37 -21.74
N LEU A 134 7.91 1.51 -21.19
CA LEU A 134 8.88 2.43 -21.84
C LEU A 134 10.30 1.89 -21.86
N THR A 135 10.69 1.05 -20.93
CA THR A 135 12.09 0.66 -20.68
C THR A 135 12.47 -0.72 -21.21
N TYR A 136 11.67 -1.27 -22.13
CA TYR A 136 12.09 -2.43 -22.91
C TYR A 136 13.25 -2.07 -23.82
N LEU A 137 14.38 -2.76 -23.67
CA LEU A 137 15.63 -2.46 -24.39
C LEU A 137 15.46 -2.59 -25.92
N ASN A 138 14.68 -3.56 -26.38
CA ASN A 138 14.37 -3.74 -27.80
C ASN A 138 13.60 -2.54 -28.37
N LYS A 139 12.65 -1.94 -27.64
CA LYS A 139 11.94 -0.72 -28.05
C LYS A 139 12.89 0.48 -28.08
N LEU A 140 13.74 0.61 -27.07
CA LEU A 140 14.70 1.72 -26.97
C LEU A 140 15.74 1.67 -28.09
N LEU A 141 16.29 0.49 -28.38
CA LEU A 141 17.26 0.27 -29.48
C LEU A 141 16.59 0.48 -30.85
N GLY A 142 15.34 0.08 -31.04
CA GLY A 142 14.56 0.35 -32.24
C GLY A 142 14.40 1.84 -32.53
N LEU A 143 14.17 2.67 -31.48
CA LEU A 143 14.14 4.13 -31.61
C LEU A 143 15.50 4.74 -32.03
N MET A 144 16.61 4.07 -31.68
CA MET A 144 17.97 4.45 -32.09
C MET A 144 18.42 3.85 -33.45
N GLY A 145 17.50 3.15 -34.14
CA GLY A 145 17.78 2.52 -35.43
C GLY A 145 18.61 1.23 -35.36
N ILE A 146 18.72 0.63 -34.19
CA ILE A 146 19.45 -0.64 -33.98
C ILE A 146 18.39 -1.77 -33.99
N GLU A 147 18.24 -2.41 -35.14
CA GLU A 147 17.33 -3.56 -35.33
C GLU A 147 18.08 -4.88 -35.09
N GLY A 148 17.37 -5.88 -34.52
CA GLY A 148 17.89 -7.24 -34.38
C GLY A 148 18.20 -7.72 -32.97
N PHE A 149 17.93 -6.92 -31.95
CA PHE A 149 18.06 -7.37 -30.58
C PHE A 149 16.89 -8.28 -30.19
N LYS A 150 17.17 -9.57 -29.97
CA LYS A 150 16.18 -10.63 -29.76
C LYS A 150 15.72 -10.80 -28.31
N TYR A 151 16.35 -10.14 -27.34
CA TYR A 151 16.07 -10.35 -25.93
C TYR A 151 15.12 -9.28 -25.41
N ASP A 152 14.04 -9.73 -24.76
CA ASP A 152 13.08 -8.85 -24.07
C ASP A 152 13.63 -8.44 -22.68
N ILE A 153 14.73 -7.73 -22.66
CA ILE A 153 15.32 -7.21 -21.41
C ILE A 153 14.64 -5.89 -21.07
N ASN A 154 14.12 -5.80 -19.86
CA ASN A 154 13.59 -4.56 -19.30
C ASN A 154 14.59 -3.96 -18.32
N ILE A 155 15.03 -2.72 -18.58
CA ILE A 155 16.06 -2.06 -17.77
C ILE A 155 15.59 -1.85 -16.34
N ILE A 156 14.37 -1.35 -16.14
CA ILE A 156 13.82 -1.10 -14.81
C ILE A 156 13.63 -2.39 -14.02
N MET A 157 13.10 -3.44 -14.64
CA MET A 157 12.94 -4.75 -13.98
C MET A 157 14.29 -5.34 -13.59
N THR A 158 15.31 -5.18 -14.42
CA THR A 158 16.67 -5.64 -14.10
C THR A 158 17.27 -4.87 -12.92
N LEU A 159 17.14 -3.54 -12.91
CA LEU A 159 17.61 -2.70 -11.80
C LEU A 159 16.86 -3.02 -10.50
N PHE A 160 15.54 -3.22 -10.60
CA PHE A 160 14.71 -3.58 -9.45
C PHE A 160 15.09 -4.96 -8.90
N GLY A 161 15.30 -5.95 -9.77
CA GLY A 161 15.78 -7.27 -9.37
C GLY A 161 17.13 -7.23 -8.65
N LEU A 162 18.09 -6.45 -9.17
CA LEU A 162 19.39 -6.24 -8.53
C LEU A 162 19.25 -5.53 -7.17
N PHE A 163 18.36 -4.55 -7.08
CA PHE A 163 18.05 -3.88 -5.81
C PHE A 163 17.46 -4.85 -4.77
N LEU A 164 16.54 -5.73 -5.18
CA LEU A 164 15.97 -6.74 -4.28
C LEU A 164 17.03 -7.73 -3.79
N VAL A 165 17.94 -8.18 -4.65
CA VAL A 165 19.06 -9.04 -4.25
C VAL A 165 19.95 -8.33 -3.24
N TYR A 166 20.31 -7.06 -3.49
CA TYR A 166 21.08 -6.25 -2.57
C TYR A 166 20.38 -6.09 -1.21
N ALA A 167 19.09 -5.75 -1.23
CA ALA A 167 18.27 -5.57 -0.02
C ALA A 167 18.17 -6.88 0.77
N GLY A 168 17.98 -8.03 0.10
CA GLY A 168 17.93 -9.33 0.74
C GLY A 168 19.26 -9.72 1.41
N ILE A 169 20.40 -9.49 0.73
CA ILE A 169 21.74 -9.73 1.32
C ILE A 169 21.97 -8.82 2.52
N LYS A 170 21.60 -7.55 2.41
CA LYS A 170 21.74 -6.59 3.51
C LYS A 170 20.88 -6.97 4.71
N SER A 171 19.62 -7.37 4.47
CA SER A 171 18.71 -7.83 5.54
C SER A 171 19.23 -9.09 6.23
N TRP A 172 19.82 -10.01 5.48
CA TRP A 172 20.45 -11.20 6.06
C TRP A 172 21.67 -10.87 6.93
N SER A 173 22.43 -9.83 6.56
CA SER A 173 23.65 -9.40 7.29
C SER A 173 23.36 -8.45 8.44
N ALA A 174 22.17 -7.83 8.50
CA ALA A 174 21.71 -7.08 9.64
C ALA A 174 21.32 -8.11 10.71
N GLY A 175 22.21 -8.28 11.72
CA GLY A 175 21.88 -9.07 12.90
C GLY A 175 20.72 -8.44 13.68
N ASP A 176 20.23 -9.17 14.71
CA ASP A 176 19.19 -8.73 15.66
C ASP A 176 19.64 -7.52 16.52
N ASP A 177 20.19 -6.49 15.93
CA ASP A 177 20.35 -5.20 16.58
C ASP A 177 18.95 -4.54 16.59
N ASP A 178 18.08 -5.06 17.46
CA ASP A 178 16.86 -4.44 17.96
C ASP A 178 17.21 -3.17 18.77
N ASP A 179 18.00 -2.28 18.21
CA ASP A 179 18.16 -0.94 18.74
C ASP A 179 16.88 -0.16 18.40
N ASP A 180 16.28 0.41 19.44
CA ASP A 180 15.07 1.24 19.43
C ASP A 180 14.97 2.07 18.15
N GLU A 181 14.17 1.63 17.20
CA GLU A 181 13.94 2.38 15.97
C GLU A 181 13.37 3.75 16.32
N ASP A 182 14.17 4.78 16.15
CA ASP A 182 13.73 6.17 16.35
C ASP A 182 12.81 6.61 15.22
N TYR A 183 11.52 6.31 15.36
CA TYR A 183 10.48 6.68 14.40
C TYR A 183 10.41 8.19 14.13
N ASN A 184 10.98 9.05 15.00
CA ASN A 184 11.12 10.49 14.75
C ASN A 184 12.08 10.80 13.60
N ASN A 185 13.04 9.91 13.34
CA ASN A 185 14.02 10.06 12.27
C ASN A 185 13.69 9.28 11.00
N THR A 186 12.53 8.63 10.93
CA THR A 186 12.07 7.96 9.71
C THR A 186 11.90 8.93 8.54
N ARG A 187 11.94 8.40 7.32
CA ARG A 187 11.78 9.20 6.10
C ARG A 187 10.45 9.95 6.08
N GLY A 188 9.36 9.33 6.55
CA GLY A 188 8.04 9.94 6.68
C GLY A 188 8.03 11.12 7.64
N ALA A 189 8.58 10.96 8.85
CA ALA A 189 8.68 12.01 9.84
C ALA A 189 9.55 13.18 9.33
N ARG A 190 10.70 12.90 8.69
CA ARG A 190 11.58 13.91 8.11
C ARG A 190 10.91 14.69 6.98
N LEU A 191 10.09 14.01 6.15
CA LEU A 191 9.37 14.68 5.07
C LEU A 191 8.38 15.71 5.63
N ILE A 192 7.55 15.30 6.60
CA ILE A 192 6.59 16.22 7.22
C ILE A 192 7.31 17.40 7.88
N ARG A 193 8.37 17.15 8.65
CA ARG A 193 9.16 18.21 9.30
C ARG A 193 9.87 19.15 8.32
N LYS A 194 10.15 18.68 7.10
CA LYS A 194 10.73 19.52 6.03
C LYS A 194 9.71 20.50 5.46
N PHE A 195 8.47 20.07 5.29
CA PHE A 195 7.41 20.89 4.67
C PHE A 195 6.57 21.66 5.69
N PHE A 196 6.44 21.14 6.92
CA PHE A 196 5.62 21.72 7.97
C PHE A 196 6.43 21.84 9.27
N LYS A 197 6.23 22.91 9.98
CA LYS A 197 6.63 22.98 11.39
C LYS A 197 5.67 22.11 12.18
N VAL A 198 6.21 21.23 13.02
CA VAL A 198 5.43 20.29 13.81
C VAL A 198 5.31 20.84 15.23
N SER A 199 4.10 20.81 15.79
CA SER A 199 3.83 21.06 17.20
C SER A 199 4.30 19.89 18.06
N ASP A 200 4.73 20.16 19.28
CA ASP A 200 5.09 19.12 20.23
C ASP A 200 3.87 18.44 20.86
N ASN A 201 2.67 19.06 20.73
CA ASN A 201 1.46 18.59 21.38
C ASN A 201 0.40 18.16 20.38
N TYR A 202 -0.41 17.16 20.78
CA TYR A 202 -1.64 16.80 20.10
C TYR A 202 -2.70 17.88 20.32
N ASP A 203 -3.49 18.21 19.28
CA ASP A 203 -4.68 19.07 19.37
C ASP A 203 -5.93 18.22 19.08
N GLY A 204 -6.32 17.41 20.05
CA GLY A 204 -7.42 16.47 19.91
C GLY A 204 -7.17 15.48 18.76
N ASP A 205 -8.07 15.51 17.79
CA ASP A 205 -8.02 14.65 16.59
C ASP A 205 -7.55 15.39 15.32
N LYS A 206 -7.06 16.62 15.44
CA LYS A 206 -6.69 17.45 14.30
C LYS A 206 -5.31 17.11 13.77
N PHE A 207 -5.14 17.17 12.45
CA PHE A 207 -3.83 17.07 11.79
C PHE A 207 -3.04 18.38 11.76
N PHE A 208 -3.73 19.52 11.93
CA PHE A 208 -3.11 20.83 11.97
C PHE A 208 -3.68 21.61 13.14
N THR A 209 -2.80 22.37 13.80
CA THR A 209 -3.14 23.29 14.88
C THR A 209 -2.64 24.70 14.58
N ILE A 210 -3.10 25.69 15.33
CA ILE A 210 -2.63 27.08 15.23
C ILE A 210 -1.99 27.45 16.57
N GLU A 211 -0.67 27.61 16.58
CA GLU A 211 0.09 28.09 17.73
C GLU A 211 0.79 29.39 17.37
N ASN A 212 0.66 30.41 18.23
CA ASN A 212 1.25 31.75 18.02
C ASN A 212 0.92 32.35 16.64
N GLY A 213 -0.32 32.15 16.15
CA GLY A 213 -0.77 32.65 14.85
C GLY A 213 -0.18 31.92 13.63
N LYS A 214 0.56 30.81 13.82
CA LYS A 214 1.14 29.96 12.75
C LYS A 214 0.45 28.63 12.71
N LYS A 215 0.18 28.17 11.48
CA LYS A 215 -0.36 26.82 11.24
C LYS A 215 0.78 25.80 11.36
N LEU A 216 0.65 24.85 12.28
CA LEU A 216 1.59 23.79 12.55
C LEU A 216 0.93 22.43 12.26
N ALA A 217 1.73 21.45 11.86
CA ALA A 217 1.30 20.05 11.81
C ALA A 217 1.28 19.47 13.23
N THR A 218 0.33 18.62 13.55
CA THR A 218 0.31 17.90 14.82
C THR A 218 1.13 16.61 14.72
N PRO A 219 1.53 15.99 15.82
CA PRO A 219 2.16 14.68 15.81
C PRO A 219 1.29 13.63 15.10
N LEU A 220 -0.03 13.80 15.08
CA LEU A 220 -0.94 12.89 14.40
C LEU A 220 -0.70 12.82 12.88
N LEU A 221 -0.35 13.93 12.23
CA LEU A 221 0.04 13.93 10.82
C LEU A 221 1.36 13.22 10.59
N VAL A 222 2.31 13.39 11.52
CA VAL A 222 3.60 12.69 11.46
C VAL A 222 3.39 11.18 11.54
N VAL A 223 2.54 10.71 12.45
CA VAL A 223 2.20 9.30 12.60
C VAL A 223 1.64 8.72 11.30
N VAL A 224 0.67 9.39 10.66
CA VAL A 224 0.13 8.96 9.36
C VAL A 224 1.24 8.86 8.32
N ALA A 225 2.10 9.88 8.22
CA ALA A 225 3.18 9.87 7.24
C ALA A 225 4.22 8.77 7.51
N VAL A 226 4.54 8.49 8.77
CA VAL A 226 5.44 7.37 9.13
C VAL A 226 4.84 6.05 8.68
N ILE A 227 3.57 5.81 8.98
CA ILE A 227 2.84 4.61 8.58
C ILE A 227 2.86 4.44 7.05
N GLU A 228 2.52 5.51 6.31
CA GLU A 228 2.50 5.49 4.84
C GLU A 228 3.88 5.19 4.23
N PHE A 229 4.92 5.82 4.76
CA PHE A 229 6.27 5.56 4.28
C PHE A 229 6.80 4.18 4.62
N THR A 230 6.35 3.61 5.74
CA THR A 230 6.75 2.25 6.12
C THR A 230 6.01 1.20 5.29
N ASP A 231 4.74 1.44 4.93
CA ASP A 231 3.98 0.56 4.03
C ASP A 231 4.53 0.54 2.60
N LEU A 232 5.28 1.57 2.19
CA LEU A 232 5.89 1.67 0.85
C LEU A 232 7.27 1.02 0.74
N LEU A 233 7.95 0.74 1.85
CA LEU A 233 9.32 0.23 1.88
C LEU A 233 9.37 -1.27 2.05
#